data_9c540fd0e109e3a2ad9392a3510d4818
#
_entry.id   9c540fd0e109e3a2ad9392a3510d4818
#
_cell.length_a   1.000
_cell.length_b   1.000
_cell.length_c   1.000
_cell.angle_alpha   90.00
_cell.angle_beta   90.00
_cell.angle_gamma   90.00
#
_symmetry.space_group_name_H-M   'P 1'
#
loop_
_entity.id
_entity.type
_entity.pdbx_description
1 polymer ?
#
loop_
_entity_poly.entity_id
_entity_poly.type
_entity_poly.pdbx_seq_one_letter_code
_entity_poly.pdbx_strand_id
1 'polypeptide(L)'
;MLLNKILRYFFYWPFRITTRCDTIPYEPLKQLNIDKNKIIVYVTVSSSLGNLMCIERAAKRMGLPSPFSDIKIFGTTMPRICYLRSPGFFTAKGTKYYDLSETFEKWYNCYKSTGREVQVLPISVLWSRNPGYDKLALNGFNAATPSIRKFFNMIFAGRDNCTIFCGSFNISEAKDRFDGSNFSKDLNRTFRLIFMKKARSIIGKPLPNRKMVIEDILSKPAVQDAIDVACKENGKSFEENLLRARNILEVMVADTRYPLIRFLNGIISNIWKRIY
;
A
#
# COMPACT_ATOMS: atom_id res chain seq x y z
N MET A 1 8.78 -7.09 19.34
CA MET A 1 7.54 -6.35 19.70
C MET A 1 7.81 -5.20 20.67
N LEU A 2 8.65 -5.41 21.73
CA LEU A 2 8.98 -4.37 22.73
C LEU A 2 9.62 -3.11 22.10
N LEU A 3 10.58 -3.27 21.20
CA LEU A 3 11.23 -2.16 20.48
C LEU A 3 10.23 -1.27 19.75
N ASN A 4 9.24 -1.84 19.09
CA ASN A 4 8.19 -1.07 18.40
C ASN A 4 7.29 -0.31 19.40
N LYS A 5 7.08 -0.82 20.61
CA LYS A 5 6.32 -0.11 21.66
C LYS A 5 7.08 1.10 22.17
N ILE A 6 8.40 1.00 22.38
CA ILE A 6 9.28 2.10 22.83
C ILE A 6 9.42 3.16 21.72
N LEU A 7 9.76 2.74 20.51
CA LEU A 7 9.90 3.64 19.36
C LEU A 7 8.60 4.39 19.05
N ARG A 8 7.45 3.74 19.24
CA ARG A 8 6.13 4.36 19.11
C ARG A 8 5.98 5.56 20.04
N TYR A 9 6.39 5.44 21.30
CA TYR A 9 6.25 6.54 22.27
C TYR A 9 7.02 7.78 21.84
N PHE A 10 8.28 7.62 21.45
CA PHE A 10 9.15 8.73 21.01
C PHE A 10 8.72 9.37 19.69
N PHE A 11 8.24 8.55 18.75
CA PHE A 11 7.94 9.01 17.39
C PHE A 11 6.46 9.30 17.12
N TYR A 12 5.60 9.12 18.11
CA TYR A 12 4.16 9.35 17.95
C TYR A 12 3.83 10.80 17.59
N TRP A 13 4.40 11.75 18.32
CA TRP A 13 4.15 13.17 18.10
C TRP A 13 4.70 13.69 16.77
N PRO A 14 5.98 13.50 16.42
CA PRO A 14 6.48 13.90 15.11
C PRO A 14 5.67 13.28 13.96
N PHE A 15 5.34 12.00 14.07
CA PHE A 15 4.54 11.30 13.07
C PHE A 15 3.14 11.92 12.92
N ARG A 16 2.50 12.28 14.01
CA ARG A 16 1.15 12.87 13.99
C ARG A 16 1.12 14.24 13.32
N ILE A 17 2.17 15.04 13.49
CA ILE A 17 2.27 16.39 12.93
C ILE A 17 2.63 16.33 11.43
N THR A 18 3.54 15.45 11.05
CA THR A 18 4.10 15.42 9.69
C THR A 18 3.30 14.59 8.70
N THR A 19 2.39 13.71 9.17
CA THR A 19 1.67 12.80 8.28
C THR A 19 0.16 13.01 8.35
N ARG A 20 -0.46 13.14 7.18
CA ARG A 20 -1.91 13.08 7.02
C ARG A 20 -2.33 11.63 6.80
N CYS A 21 -3.32 11.16 7.55
CA CYS A 21 -3.83 9.78 7.44
C CYS A 21 -5.30 9.82 7.04
N ASP A 22 -5.58 9.42 5.83
CA ASP A 22 -6.94 9.22 5.34
C ASP A 22 -7.35 7.76 5.48
N THR A 23 -8.64 7.49 5.54
CA THR A 23 -9.19 6.14 5.73
C THR A 23 -10.15 5.81 4.62
N ILE A 24 -9.99 4.64 4.01
CA ILE A 24 -10.90 4.11 2.99
C ILE A 24 -11.44 2.75 3.46
N PRO A 25 -12.75 2.54 3.40
CA PRO A 25 -13.79 3.49 3.05
C PRO A 25 -13.93 4.61 4.10
N TYR A 26 -14.63 5.67 3.79
CA TYR A 26 -14.76 6.84 4.68
C TYR A 26 -15.43 6.50 6.03
N GLU A 27 -16.45 5.64 6.00
CA GLU A 27 -17.14 5.09 7.18
C GLU A 27 -16.94 3.56 7.28
N PRO A 28 -15.74 3.06 7.67
CA PRO A 28 -15.48 1.62 7.64
C PRO A 28 -16.39 0.81 8.56
N LEU A 29 -16.80 1.38 9.71
CA LEU A 29 -17.66 0.69 10.68
C LEU A 29 -18.99 0.29 10.06
N LYS A 30 -19.65 1.21 9.34
CA LYS A 30 -20.94 0.95 8.69
C LYS A 30 -20.78 0.11 7.42
N GLN A 31 -19.87 0.52 6.54
CA GLN A 31 -19.72 -0.07 5.21
C GLN A 31 -19.18 -1.51 5.24
N LEU A 32 -18.44 -1.87 6.26
CA LEU A 32 -17.86 -3.20 6.43
C LEU A 32 -18.51 -3.99 7.58
N ASN A 33 -19.60 -3.51 8.15
CA ASN A 33 -20.31 -4.16 9.24
C ASN A 33 -19.38 -4.55 10.40
N ILE A 34 -18.51 -3.61 10.82
CA ILE A 34 -17.58 -3.87 11.93
C ILE A 34 -18.34 -3.74 13.26
N ASP A 35 -18.40 -4.86 13.99
CA ASP A 35 -19.08 -4.92 15.28
C ASP A 35 -18.06 -4.77 16.42
N LYS A 36 -18.20 -3.69 17.18
CA LYS A 36 -17.31 -3.40 18.33
C LYS A 36 -17.48 -4.36 19.51
N ASN A 37 -18.56 -5.12 19.57
CA ASN A 37 -18.80 -6.10 20.62
C ASN A 37 -18.02 -7.41 20.39
N LYS A 38 -17.57 -7.64 19.15
CA LYS A 38 -16.74 -8.79 18.80
C LYS A 38 -15.27 -8.57 19.16
N ILE A 39 -14.53 -9.66 19.22
CA ILE A 39 -13.07 -9.59 19.39
C ILE A 39 -12.47 -9.18 18.07
N ILE A 40 -11.96 -7.94 17.97
CA ILE A 40 -11.39 -7.41 16.74
C ILE A 40 -9.92 -7.73 16.67
N VAL A 41 -9.48 -8.27 15.53
CA VAL A 41 -8.09 -8.56 15.19
C VAL A 41 -7.73 -8.01 13.81
N TYR A 42 -6.46 -7.75 13.61
CA TYR A 42 -5.97 -7.08 12.41
C TYR A 42 -5.00 -7.95 11.62
N VAL A 43 -5.12 -7.93 10.30
CA VAL A 43 -4.14 -8.53 9.38
C VAL A 43 -3.58 -7.43 8.50
N THR A 44 -2.26 -7.32 8.40
CA THR A 44 -1.63 -6.32 7.54
C THR A 44 -0.47 -6.90 6.73
N VAL A 45 -0.10 -6.20 5.67
CA VAL A 45 1.00 -6.64 4.79
C VAL A 45 2.35 -6.58 5.48
N SER A 46 2.60 -5.56 6.31
CA SER A 46 3.93 -5.28 6.84
C SER A 46 3.87 -4.75 8.27
N SER A 47 4.78 -5.25 9.12
CA SER A 47 4.97 -4.81 10.50
C SER A 47 5.78 -3.51 10.63
N SER A 48 6.01 -2.75 9.54
CA SER A 48 6.77 -1.50 9.63
C SER A 48 6.11 -0.53 10.61
N LEU A 49 6.91 0.13 11.46
CA LEU A 49 6.44 1.02 12.50
C LEU A 49 5.44 2.07 11.97
N GLY A 50 5.75 2.70 10.83
CA GLY A 50 4.86 3.68 10.21
C GLY A 50 3.50 3.11 9.83
N ASN A 51 3.44 1.89 9.26
CA ASN A 51 2.16 1.25 8.94
C ASN A 51 1.35 0.98 10.21
N LEU A 52 2.00 0.46 11.25
CA LEU A 52 1.34 0.17 12.52
C LEU A 52 0.81 1.44 13.20
N MET A 53 1.54 2.55 13.11
CA MET A 53 1.07 3.85 13.63
C MET A 53 -0.13 4.40 12.86
N CYS A 54 -0.17 4.23 11.52
CA CYS A 54 -1.33 4.59 10.71
C CYS A 54 -2.57 3.76 11.10
N ILE A 55 -2.39 2.44 11.24
CA ILE A 55 -3.47 1.53 11.64
C ILE A 55 -3.99 1.90 13.04
N GLU A 56 -3.09 2.18 13.98
CA GLU A 56 -3.48 2.63 15.33
C GLU A 56 -4.27 3.94 15.30
N ARG A 57 -3.81 4.90 14.49
CA ARG A 57 -4.50 6.19 14.36
C ARG A 57 -5.90 6.01 13.78
N ALA A 58 -6.05 5.16 12.76
CA ALA A 58 -7.35 4.82 12.19
C ALA A 58 -8.24 4.08 13.20
N ALA A 59 -7.69 3.09 13.91
CA ALA A 59 -8.42 2.35 14.94
C ALA A 59 -8.92 3.28 16.06
N LYS A 60 -8.07 4.16 16.58
CA LYS A 60 -8.46 5.14 17.60
C LYS A 60 -9.58 6.07 17.16
N ARG A 61 -9.54 6.57 15.91
CA ARG A 61 -10.61 7.44 15.37
C ARG A 61 -11.98 6.74 15.34
N MET A 62 -11.99 5.44 15.15
CA MET A 62 -13.20 4.62 15.09
C MET A 62 -13.61 4.03 16.44
N GLY A 63 -12.86 4.25 17.50
CA GLY A 63 -13.07 3.62 18.80
C GLY A 63 -12.84 2.11 18.78
N LEU A 64 -11.93 1.63 17.92
CA LEU A 64 -11.50 0.23 17.86
C LEU A 64 -10.29 0.00 18.77
N PRO A 65 -10.07 -1.25 19.23
CA PRO A 65 -8.93 -1.57 20.07
C PRO A 65 -7.60 -1.34 19.35
N SER A 66 -6.56 -0.94 20.11
CA SER A 66 -5.24 -0.69 19.55
C SER A 66 -4.62 -1.97 18.97
N PRO A 67 -4.01 -1.92 17.75
CA PRO A 67 -3.31 -3.06 17.17
C PRO A 67 -2.10 -3.51 18.00
N PHE A 68 -1.59 -2.64 18.88
CA PHE A 68 -0.48 -2.97 19.80
C PHE A 68 -0.93 -3.64 21.10
N SER A 69 -2.24 -3.70 21.37
CA SER A 69 -2.77 -4.37 22.54
C SER A 69 -2.86 -5.87 22.28
N ASP A 70 -2.42 -6.66 23.26
CA ASP A 70 -2.60 -8.10 23.21
C ASP A 70 -4.01 -8.46 23.71
N ILE A 71 -4.52 -9.58 23.24
CA ILE A 71 -5.78 -10.17 23.71
C ILE A 71 -5.43 -11.13 24.85
N LYS A 72 -6.01 -10.89 26.02
CA LYS A 72 -5.81 -11.74 27.20
C LYS A 72 -7.13 -12.45 27.49
N ILE A 73 -7.15 -13.76 27.32
CA ILE A 73 -8.32 -14.61 27.57
C ILE A 73 -7.85 -15.91 28.24
N PHE A 74 -8.47 -16.26 29.36
CA PHE A 74 -8.17 -17.48 30.12
C PHE A 74 -6.67 -17.75 30.36
N GLY A 75 -5.91 -16.70 30.76
CA GLY A 75 -4.48 -16.80 30.99
C GLY A 75 -3.59 -16.85 29.72
N THR A 76 -4.18 -17.02 28.56
CA THR A 76 -3.44 -17.00 27.28
C THR A 76 -3.37 -15.59 26.72
N THR A 77 -2.17 -15.19 26.33
CA THR A 77 -1.93 -13.90 25.66
C THR A 77 -1.66 -14.13 24.19
N MET A 78 -2.46 -13.50 23.32
CA MET A 78 -2.28 -13.62 21.88
C MET A 78 -2.20 -12.23 21.21
N PRO A 79 -1.45 -12.09 20.10
CA PRO A 79 -1.33 -10.82 19.41
C PRO A 79 -2.67 -10.45 18.74
N ARG A 80 -3.04 -9.17 18.81
CA ARG A 80 -4.20 -8.62 18.13
C ARG A 80 -3.94 -8.34 16.65
N ILE A 81 -2.69 -8.30 16.24
CA ILE A 81 -2.28 -8.04 14.87
C ILE A 81 -1.29 -9.08 14.37
N CYS A 82 -1.49 -9.53 13.15
CA CYS A 82 -0.50 -10.31 12.43
C CYS A 82 -0.15 -9.65 11.08
N TYR A 83 0.95 -10.07 10.49
CA TYR A 83 1.49 -9.48 9.27
C TYR A 83 2.14 -10.53 8.39
N LEU A 84 1.99 -10.34 7.07
CA LEU A 84 2.58 -11.24 6.07
C LEU A 84 4.11 -11.17 6.06
N ARG A 85 4.67 -9.99 6.39
CA ARG A 85 6.11 -9.77 6.39
C ARG A 85 6.55 -8.73 7.42
N SER A 86 7.77 -8.90 7.91
CA SER A 86 8.46 -7.91 8.74
C SER A 86 9.75 -7.47 8.05
N PRO A 87 9.84 -6.23 7.58
CA PRO A 87 11.07 -5.71 7.00
C PRO A 87 12.13 -5.57 8.09
N GLY A 88 13.38 -5.82 7.73
CA GLY A 88 14.52 -5.53 8.61
C GLY A 88 14.60 -4.04 8.95
N PHE A 89 15.17 -3.74 10.11
CA PHE A 89 15.25 -2.34 10.60
C PHE A 89 16.19 -1.50 9.74
N PHE A 90 17.40 -1.99 9.47
CA PHE A 90 18.41 -1.28 8.69
C PHE A 90 18.49 -1.69 7.22
N THR A 91 18.24 -2.95 6.90
CA THR A 91 18.39 -3.49 5.55
C THR A 91 17.16 -4.25 5.10
N ALA A 92 16.89 -4.22 3.79
CA ALA A 92 15.80 -4.99 3.20
C ALA A 92 16.09 -6.51 3.19
N LYS A 93 17.37 -6.91 3.23
CA LYS A 93 17.78 -8.33 3.25
C LYS A 93 17.30 -9.09 4.48
N GLY A 94 17.02 -8.41 5.59
CA GLY A 94 16.48 -8.99 6.82
C GLY A 94 14.95 -9.13 6.84
N THR A 95 14.26 -9.06 5.70
CA THR A 95 12.81 -9.22 5.66
C THR A 95 12.42 -10.65 5.98
N LYS A 96 11.64 -10.82 7.05
CA LYS A 96 11.03 -12.10 7.42
C LYS A 96 9.63 -12.20 6.87
N TYR A 97 9.29 -13.36 6.35
CA TYR A 97 7.93 -13.70 5.93
C TYR A 97 7.33 -14.61 7.00
N TYR A 98 6.08 -14.36 7.33
CA TYR A 98 5.37 -15.08 8.37
C TYR A 98 4.28 -15.95 7.77
N ASP A 99 4.09 -17.08 8.39
CA ASP A 99 2.89 -17.89 8.20
C ASP A 99 1.79 -17.37 9.13
N LEU A 100 0.63 -17.10 8.56
CA LEU A 100 -0.52 -16.61 9.31
C LEU A 100 -1.27 -17.72 10.03
N SER A 101 -1.08 -18.99 9.65
CA SER A 101 -1.87 -20.13 10.13
C SER A 101 -1.80 -20.27 11.64
N GLU A 102 -0.61 -20.22 12.22
CA GLU A 102 -0.43 -20.33 13.68
C GLU A 102 -1.20 -19.26 14.46
N THR A 103 -1.20 -18.03 13.96
CA THR A 103 -1.94 -16.93 14.60
C THR A 103 -3.44 -17.09 14.43
N PHE A 104 -3.89 -17.54 13.25
CA PHE A 104 -5.30 -17.82 12.99
C PHE A 104 -5.82 -18.99 13.81
N GLU A 105 -5.04 -20.03 14.01
CA GLU A 105 -5.39 -21.12 14.90
C GLU A 105 -5.57 -20.65 16.34
N LYS A 106 -4.69 -19.77 16.84
CA LYS A 106 -4.81 -19.17 18.18
C LYS A 106 -6.11 -18.35 18.29
N TRP A 107 -6.45 -17.57 17.28
CA TRP A 107 -7.69 -16.80 17.25
C TRP A 107 -8.92 -17.71 17.15
N TYR A 108 -8.84 -18.78 16.36
CA TYR A 108 -9.92 -19.76 16.25
C TYR A 108 -10.13 -20.55 17.55
N ASN A 109 -9.06 -20.95 18.22
CA ASN A 109 -9.15 -21.61 19.52
C ASN A 109 -9.73 -20.65 20.59
N CYS A 110 -9.42 -19.35 20.48
CA CYS A 110 -10.05 -18.34 21.32
C CYS A 110 -11.57 -18.26 21.07
N TYR A 111 -12.01 -18.26 19.81
CA TYR A 111 -13.43 -18.34 19.46
C TYR A 111 -14.09 -19.58 20.07
N LYS A 112 -13.49 -20.77 19.89
CA LYS A 112 -14.02 -22.03 20.43
C LYS A 112 -14.14 -22.02 21.95
N SER A 113 -13.16 -21.47 22.66
CA SER A 113 -13.11 -21.50 24.13
C SER A 113 -14.03 -20.45 24.77
N THR A 114 -14.28 -19.32 24.10
CA THR A 114 -15.06 -18.21 24.67
C THR A 114 -16.49 -18.13 24.16
N GLY A 115 -16.79 -18.79 23.03
CA GLY A 115 -18.04 -18.59 22.29
C GLY A 115 -18.20 -17.18 21.68
N ARG A 116 -17.19 -16.29 21.87
CA ARG A 116 -17.21 -14.91 21.35
C ARG A 116 -16.59 -14.87 19.96
N GLU A 117 -17.33 -14.35 18.99
CA GLU A 117 -16.86 -14.25 17.62
C GLU A 117 -15.64 -13.34 17.51
N VAL A 118 -14.69 -13.76 16.68
CA VAL A 118 -13.49 -12.99 16.36
C VAL A 118 -13.63 -12.42 14.94
N GLN A 119 -13.68 -11.10 14.85
CA GLN A 119 -13.78 -10.40 13.57
C GLN A 119 -12.40 -9.98 13.08
N VAL A 120 -12.05 -10.47 11.88
CA VAL A 120 -10.75 -10.22 11.25
C VAL A 120 -10.87 -9.04 10.30
N LEU A 121 -10.00 -8.05 10.47
CA LEU A 121 -9.94 -6.85 9.64
C LEU A 121 -8.62 -6.81 8.86
N PRO A 122 -8.63 -7.15 7.56
CA PRO A 122 -7.49 -6.94 6.70
C PRO A 122 -7.29 -5.44 6.43
N ILE A 123 -6.11 -4.92 6.78
CA ILE A 123 -5.80 -3.49 6.63
C ILE A 123 -4.50 -3.33 5.84
N SER A 124 -4.55 -2.50 4.81
CA SER A 124 -3.38 -2.10 4.03
C SER A 124 -3.12 -0.61 4.22
N VAL A 125 -1.86 -0.21 4.28
CA VAL A 125 -1.46 1.20 4.33
C VAL A 125 -0.72 1.53 3.05
N LEU A 126 -1.29 2.43 2.27
CA LEU A 126 -0.68 2.99 1.08
C LEU A 126 -0.08 4.35 1.41
N TRP A 127 1.15 4.55 1.00
CA TRP A 127 1.85 5.82 1.15
C TRP A 127 1.81 6.57 -0.17
N SER A 128 1.51 7.88 -0.11
CA SER A 128 1.53 8.72 -1.30
C SER A 128 2.90 8.65 -1.96
N ARG A 129 2.91 8.58 -3.27
CA ARG A 129 4.12 8.39 -4.05
C ARG A 129 4.73 9.72 -4.43
N ASN A 130 6.06 9.73 -4.52
CA ASN A 130 6.70 10.61 -5.47
C ASN A 130 6.39 10.05 -6.87
N PRO A 131 5.67 10.74 -7.72
CA PRO A 131 5.56 10.39 -9.13
C PRO A 131 6.98 10.30 -9.73
N GLY A 132 7.18 9.41 -10.67
CA GLY A 132 8.50 9.07 -11.21
C GLY A 132 9.14 7.79 -10.63
N TYR A 133 8.58 7.23 -9.54
CA TYR A 133 9.01 5.93 -8.97
C TYR A 133 8.05 4.78 -9.29
N ASP A 134 7.42 4.79 -10.46
CA ASP A 134 6.40 3.79 -10.85
C ASP A 134 6.92 2.35 -10.92
N LYS A 135 8.22 2.15 -11.16
CA LYS A 135 8.84 0.83 -11.10
C LYS A 135 8.76 0.18 -9.71
N LEU A 136 8.71 0.99 -8.64
CA LEU A 136 8.55 0.52 -7.26
C LEU A 136 7.08 0.28 -6.86
N ALA A 137 6.14 0.74 -7.63
CA ALA A 137 4.73 0.69 -7.29
C ALA A 137 4.09 -0.68 -7.50
N LEU A 138 4.35 -1.33 -8.61
CA LEU A 138 3.97 -2.72 -8.86
C LEU A 138 4.81 -3.69 -8.02
N ASN A 139 6.08 -3.35 -7.78
CA ASN A 139 6.96 -4.06 -6.87
C ASN A 139 6.76 -3.67 -5.40
N GLY A 140 5.93 -2.68 -5.08
CA GLY A 140 5.71 -2.18 -3.71
C GLY A 140 5.18 -3.25 -2.74
N PHE A 141 4.48 -4.27 -3.25
CA PHE A 141 4.16 -5.47 -2.49
C PHE A 141 5.35 -6.41 -2.32
N ASN A 142 6.33 -6.39 -3.24
CA ASN A 142 7.49 -7.27 -3.24
C ASN A 142 8.77 -6.57 -2.75
N ALA A 143 8.89 -5.26 -2.92
CA ALA A 143 10.06 -4.50 -2.46
C ALA A 143 9.96 -4.19 -0.96
N ALA A 144 10.78 -4.85 -0.17
CA ALA A 144 10.97 -4.52 1.23
C ALA A 144 11.94 -3.33 1.32
N THR A 145 11.46 -2.21 1.85
CA THR A 145 12.32 -1.08 2.22
C THR A 145 12.67 -1.16 3.70
N PRO A 146 13.92 -0.86 4.11
CA PRO A 146 14.30 -0.83 5.52
C PRO A 146 13.35 0.06 6.34
N SER A 147 12.96 -0.40 7.52
CA SER A 147 12.00 0.32 8.36
C SER A 147 12.44 1.73 8.72
N ILE A 148 13.74 1.90 9.02
CA ILE A 148 14.30 3.20 9.40
C ILE A 148 14.29 4.20 8.24
N ARG A 149 14.71 3.78 7.04
CA ARG A 149 14.70 4.64 5.84
C ARG A 149 13.27 5.06 5.48
N LYS A 150 12.33 4.13 5.58
CA LYS A 150 10.91 4.41 5.34
C LYS A 150 10.39 5.43 6.35
N PHE A 151 10.77 5.29 7.62
CA PHE A 151 10.37 6.18 8.70
C PHE A 151 10.90 7.62 8.51
N PHE A 152 12.19 7.79 8.26
CA PHE A 152 12.77 9.12 7.99
C PHE A 152 12.17 9.76 6.74
N ASN A 153 12.01 9.01 5.66
CA ASN A 153 11.33 9.50 4.46
C ASN A 153 9.89 9.97 4.73
N MET A 154 9.21 9.37 5.69
CA MET A 154 7.85 9.79 6.08
C MET A 154 7.86 11.09 6.85
N ILE A 155 8.76 11.25 7.82
CA ILE A 155 8.86 12.46 8.65
C ILE A 155 9.29 13.65 7.80
N PHE A 156 10.37 13.51 7.03
CA PHE A 156 10.94 14.63 6.27
C PHE A 156 10.19 14.96 4.98
N ALA A 157 9.55 13.98 4.35
CA ALA A 157 8.81 14.21 3.12
C ALA A 157 7.34 14.60 3.33
N GLY A 158 6.84 14.63 4.58
CA GLY A 158 5.45 15.01 4.93
C GLY A 158 4.43 14.23 4.10
N ARG A 159 4.57 12.91 4.03
CA ARG A 159 3.78 12.10 3.11
C ARG A 159 2.40 11.80 3.66
N ASP A 160 1.41 12.07 2.85
CA ASP A 160 0.06 11.59 3.05
C ASP A 160 0.02 10.06 2.93
N ASN A 161 -0.80 9.43 3.74
CA ASN A 161 -1.04 8.01 3.65
C ASN A 161 -2.54 7.72 3.68
N CYS A 162 -2.89 6.58 3.10
CA CYS A 162 -4.24 6.08 3.11
C CYS A 162 -4.27 4.72 3.79
N THR A 163 -5.01 4.64 4.88
CA THR A 163 -5.28 3.40 5.60
C THR A 163 -6.54 2.75 5.04
N ILE A 164 -6.40 1.60 4.43
CA ILE A 164 -7.45 0.93 3.68
C ILE A 164 -7.91 -0.29 4.44
N PHE A 165 -9.17 -0.30 4.83
CA PHE A 165 -9.85 -1.48 5.33
C PHE A 165 -10.33 -2.30 4.13
N CYS A 166 -9.72 -3.46 3.93
CA CYS A 166 -9.95 -4.28 2.73
C CYS A 166 -11.20 -5.15 2.80
N GLY A 167 -11.84 -5.20 3.96
CA GLY A 167 -13.03 -5.98 4.25
C GLY A 167 -13.12 -6.32 5.73
N SER A 168 -14.14 -7.06 6.11
CA SER A 168 -14.24 -7.73 7.40
C SER A 168 -14.84 -9.13 7.21
N PHE A 169 -14.43 -10.08 8.02
CA PHE A 169 -15.03 -11.41 8.06
C PHE A 169 -14.87 -12.02 9.44
N ASN A 170 -15.74 -12.96 9.77
CA ASN A 170 -15.69 -13.68 11.03
C ASN A 170 -14.74 -14.88 10.92
N ILE A 171 -14.07 -15.21 12.01
CA ILE A 171 -13.08 -16.31 11.98
C ILE A 171 -13.75 -17.68 11.81
N SER A 172 -14.98 -17.84 12.28
CA SER A 172 -15.81 -19.01 12.02
C SER A 172 -15.96 -19.27 10.51
N GLU A 173 -16.34 -18.25 9.75
CA GLU A 173 -16.52 -18.34 8.29
C GLU A 173 -15.21 -18.62 7.54
N ALA A 174 -14.08 -18.12 8.07
CA ALA A 174 -12.79 -18.34 7.45
C ALA A 174 -12.34 -19.80 7.51
N LYS A 175 -12.61 -20.49 8.63
CA LYS A 175 -12.23 -21.90 8.77
C LYS A 175 -13.03 -22.79 7.83
N ASP A 176 -14.32 -22.57 7.70
CA ASP A 176 -15.18 -23.35 6.80
C ASP A 176 -14.72 -23.27 5.33
N ARG A 177 -14.09 -22.15 4.96
CA ARG A 177 -13.52 -21.95 3.63
C ARG A 177 -12.13 -22.58 3.43
N PHE A 178 -11.39 -22.80 4.50
CA PHE A 178 -9.99 -23.23 4.47
C PHE A 178 -9.72 -24.58 5.13
N ASP A 179 -10.75 -25.38 5.33
CA ASP A 179 -10.61 -26.71 5.92
C ASP A 179 -9.95 -27.66 4.93
N GLY A 180 -8.61 -27.79 5.02
CA GLY A 180 -7.83 -28.65 4.15
C GLY A 180 -6.32 -28.66 4.48
N SER A 181 -5.60 -29.63 3.92
CA SER A 181 -4.16 -29.87 4.13
C SER A 181 -3.26 -28.69 3.73
N ASN A 182 -3.76 -27.72 2.94
CA ASN A 182 -3.03 -26.55 2.46
C ASN A 182 -3.48 -25.23 3.09
N PHE A 183 -4.20 -25.28 4.22
CA PHE A 183 -4.75 -24.11 4.91
C PHE A 183 -3.79 -22.91 5.01
N SER A 184 -2.55 -23.15 5.42
CA SER A 184 -1.53 -22.10 5.56
C SER A 184 -1.21 -21.38 4.24
N LYS A 185 -0.98 -22.16 3.18
CA LYS A 185 -0.64 -21.59 1.85
C LYS A 185 -1.82 -20.83 1.27
N ASP A 186 -3.02 -21.36 1.39
CA ASP A 186 -4.24 -20.75 0.85
C ASP A 186 -4.60 -19.48 1.62
N LEU A 187 -4.45 -19.47 2.95
CA LEU A 187 -4.65 -18.30 3.78
C LEU A 187 -3.70 -17.16 3.40
N ASN A 188 -2.40 -17.44 3.33
CA ASN A 188 -1.40 -16.45 2.93
C ASN A 188 -1.63 -15.93 1.50
N ARG A 189 -1.99 -16.80 0.56
CA ARG A 189 -2.32 -16.45 -0.82
C ARG A 189 -3.56 -15.56 -0.88
N THR A 190 -4.61 -15.92 -0.16
CA THR A 190 -5.87 -15.18 -0.12
C THR A 190 -5.66 -13.76 0.41
N PHE A 191 -4.93 -13.58 1.53
CA PHE A 191 -4.63 -12.24 2.02
C PHE A 191 -3.78 -11.43 1.06
N ARG A 192 -2.79 -12.03 0.41
CA ARG A 192 -2.04 -11.35 -0.65
C ARG A 192 -2.94 -10.87 -1.78
N LEU A 193 -3.86 -11.70 -2.24
CA LEU A 193 -4.81 -11.34 -3.31
C LEU A 193 -5.77 -10.22 -2.87
N ILE A 194 -6.31 -10.28 -1.65
CA ILE A 194 -7.18 -9.23 -1.08
C ILE A 194 -6.44 -7.89 -1.09
N PHE A 195 -5.21 -7.84 -0.54
CA PHE A 195 -4.42 -6.63 -0.49
C PHE A 195 -4.04 -6.12 -1.88
N MET A 196 -3.62 -6.99 -2.79
CA MET A 196 -3.26 -6.62 -4.16
C MET A 196 -4.48 -6.08 -4.94
N LYS A 197 -5.62 -6.77 -4.86
CA LYS A 197 -6.86 -6.34 -5.53
C LYS A 197 -7.30 -4.96 -5.04
N LYS A 198 -7.30 -4.76 -3.72
CA LYS A 198 -7.70 -3.47 -3.13
C LYS A 198 -6.71 -2.35 -3.43
N ALA A 199 -5.42 -2.63 -3.38
CA ALA A 199 -4.40 -1.65 -3.77
C ALA A 199 -4.53 -1.23 -5.24
N ARG A 200 -4.72 -2.19 -6.15
CA ARG A 200 -4.93 -1.90 -7.57
C ARG A 200 -6.19 -1.08 -7.84
N SER A 201 -7.28 -1.32 -7.10
CA SER A 201 -8.52 -0.54 -7.26
C SER A 201 -8.36 0.94 -6.88
N ILE A 202 -7.44 1.25 -5.97
CA ILE A 202 -7.21 2.63 -5.48
C ILE A 202 -6.12 3.32 -6.28
N ILE A 203 -5.04 2.60 -6.59
CA ILE A 203 -3.90 3.16 -7.31
C ILE A 203 -4.21 3.37 -8.80
N GLY A 204 -5.15 2.58 -9.33
CA GLY A 204 -5.44 2.54 -10.76
C GLY A 204 -4.38 1.77 -11.57
N LYS A 205 -4.48 1.86 -12.88
CA LYS A 205 -3.47 1.29 -13.80
C LYS A 205 -2.16 2.08 -13.67
N PRO A 206 -1.02 1.41 -13.60
CA PRO A 206 0.26 2.12 -13.67
C PRO A 206 0.36 2.86 -14.99
N LEU A 207 0.78 4.12 -14.94
CA LEU A 207 1.09 4.87 -16.16
C LEU A 207 2.24 4.15 -16.88
N PRO A 208 2.10 3.83 -18.16
CA PRO A 208 3.17 3.20 -18.91
C PRO A 208 4.39 4.13 -18.98
N ASN A 209 5.57 3.53 -19.04
CA ASN A 209 6.81 4.29 -19.18
C ASN A 209 6.78 5.05 -20.51
N ARG A 210 7.23 6.34 -20.50
CA ARG A 210 7.33 7.19 -21.69
C ARG A 210 7.88 6.46 -22.92
N LYS A 211 8.98 5.71 -22.76
CA LYS A 211 9.57 4.91 -23.84
C LYS A 211 8.59 3.86 -24.39
N MET A 212 7.90 3.14 -23.50
CA MET A 212 6.91 2.13 -23.92
C MET A 212 5.71 2.76 -24.64
N VAL A 213 5.27 3.96 -24.21
CA VAL A 213 4.18 4.69 -24.89
C VAL A 213 4.61 5.09 -26.29
N ILE A 214 5.82 5.62 -26.44
CA ILE A 214 6.35 6.02 -27.76
C ILE A 214 6.46 4.81 -28.69
N GLU A 215 7.00 3.69 -28.19
CA GLU A 215 7.12 2.47 -28.99
C GLU A 215 5.75 1.85 -29.33
N ASP A 216 4.80 1.86 -28.40
CA ASP A 216 3.43 1.41 -28.66
C ASP A 216 2.74 2.28 -29.72
N ILE A 217 2.93 3.59 -29.69
CA ILE A 217 2.39 4.50 -30.70
C ILE A 217 3.05 4.27 -32.05
N LEU A 218 4.37 4.16 -32.10
CA LEU A 218 5.11 3.90 -33.33
C LEU A 218 4.80 2.54 -33.96
N SER A 219 4.40 1.55 -33.16
CA SER A 219 4.02 0.23 -33.68
C SER A 219 2.60 0.15 -34.23
N LYS A 220 1.78 1.20 -34.07
CA LYS A 220 0.40 1.18 -34.56
C LYS A 220 0.36 1.26 -36.11
N PRO A 221 -0.49 0.43 -36.76
CA PRO A 221 -0.57 0.39 -38.22
C PRO A 221 -0.79 1.79 -38.85
N ALA A 222 -1.71 2.55 -38.28
CA ALA A 222 -2.01 3.91 -38.79
C ALA A 222 -0.79 4.88 -38.76
N VAL A 223 0.14 4.69 -37.79
CA VAL A 223 1.36 5.50 -37.70
C VAL A 223 2.40 5.00 -38.70
N GLN A 224 2.48 3.70 -38.89
CA GLN A 224 3.35 3.10 -39.91
C GLN A 224 2.93 3.51 -41.31
N ASP A 225 1.62 3.47 -41.64
CA ASP A 225 1.06 3.93 -42.89
C ASP A 225 1.36 5.44 -43.13
N ALA A 226 1.23 6.27 -42.10
CA ALA A 226 1.57 7.71 -42.19
C ALA A 226 3.06 7.94 -42.44
N ILE A 227 3.95 7.11 -41.87
CA ILE A 227 5.39 7.16 -42.13
C ILE A 227 5.66 6.77 -43.60
N ASP A 228 5.00 5.74 -44.12
CA ASP A 228 5.14 5.30 -45.51
C ASP A 228 4.66 6.39 -46.52
N VAL A 229 3.56 7.07 -46.21
CA VAL A 229 3.10 8.21 -46.99
C VAL A 229 4.16 9.32 -46.98
N ALA A 230 4.70 9.65 -45.79
CA ALA A 230 5.73 10.68 -45.69
C ALA A 230 7.03 10.29 -46.42
N CYS A 231 7.38 9.00 -46.51
CA CYS A 231 8.52 8.53 -47.31
C CYS A 231 8.32 8.80 -48.82
N LYS A 232 7.09 8.62 -49.30
CA LYS A 232 6.75 8.87 -50.72
C LYS A 232 6.75 10.36 -51.06
N GLU A 233 6.32 11.21 -50.12
CA GLU A 233 6.24 12.65 -50.32
C GLU A 233 7.59 13.35 -50.24
N ASN A 234 8.48 12.95 -49.33
CA ASN A 234 9.72 13.67 -49.05
C ASN A 234 10.98 12.95 -49.60
N GLY A 235 10.84 11.74 -50.17
CA GLY A 235 11.93 10.97 -50.75
C GLY A 235 12.96 10.43 -49.71
N LYS A 236 12.65 10.53 -48.42
CA LYS A 236 13.53 10.06 -47.34
C LYS A 236 13.29 8.59 -46.99
N SER A 237 14.32 7.95 -46.42
CA SER A 237 14.20 6.57 -45.99
C SER A 237 13.18 6.39 -44.86
N PHE A 238 12.65 5.18 -44.73
CA PHE A 238 11.73 4.83 -43.64
C PHE A 238 12.36 5.09 -42.27
N GLU A 239 13.65 4.75 -42.11
CA GLU A 239 14.35 4.96 -40.85
C GLU A 239 14.49 6.43 -40.45
N GLU A 240 14.74 7.33 -41.43
CA GLU A 240 14.83 8.76 -41.16
C GLU A 240 13.46 9.34 -40.74
N ASN A 241 12.38 8.93 -41.41
CA ASN A 241 11.04 9.36 -41.04
C ASN A 241 10.58 8.78 -39.73
N LEU A 242 10.94 7.52 -39.38
CA LEU A 242 10.70 6.89 -38.09
C LEU A 242 11.43 7.65 -36.95
N LEU A 243 12.71 8.02 -37.19
CA LEU A 243 13.48 8.83 -36.25
C LEU A 243 12.85 10.20 -36.01
N ARG A 244 12.36 10.84 -37.08
CA ARG A 244 11.64 12.11 -37.00
C ARG A 244 10.34 11.98 -36.21
N ALA A 245 9.54 10.94 -36.48
CA ALA A 245 8.33 10.63 -35.73
C ALA A 245 8.62 10.38 -34.23
N ARG A 246 9.69 9.65 -33.94
CA ARG A 246 10.14 9.42 -32.54
C ARG A 246 10.49 10.74 -31.86
N ASN A 247 11.25 11.63 -32.50
CA ASN A 247 11.63 12.91 -31.93
C ASN A 247 10.40 13.80 -31.68
N ILE A 248 9.42 13.81 -32.57
CA ILE A 248 8.14 14.51 -32.37
C ILE A 248 7.41 13.95 -31.15
N LEU A 249 7.29 12.62 -31.06
CA LEU A 249 6.65 11.97 -29.91
C LEU A 249 7.40 12.22 -28.58
N GLU A 250 8.73 12.31 -28.62
CA GLU A 250 9.52 12.68 -27.45
C GLU A 250 9.24 14.10 -26.95
N VAL A 251 8.94 15.04 -27.85
CA VAL A 251 8.53 16.39 -27.47
C VAL A 251 7.08 16.41 -26.95
N MET A 252 6.19 15.65 -27.59
CA MET A 252 4.76 15.62 -27.25
C MET A 252 4.49 14.88 -25.91
N VAL A 253 5.23 13.82 -25.64
CA VAL A 253 5.09 13.10 -24.38
C VAL A 253 5.80 13.88 -23.27
N ALA A 254 5.01 14.60 -22.48
CA ALA A 254 5.50 15.49 -21.44
C ALA A 254 6.50 14.82 -20.50
N ASP A 255 7.70 15.39 -20.44
CA ASP A 255 8.70 15.04 -19.42
C ASP A 255 8.40 15.83 -18.15
N THR A 256 7.49 15.31 -17.33
CA THR A 256 7.16 15.92 -16.06
C THR A 256 8.34 15.80 -15.11
N ARG A 257 9.19 16.82 -15.07
CA ARG A 257 10.28 16.94 -14.09
C ARG A 257 9.69 17.22 -12.70
N TYR A 258 9.38 16.17 -12.03
CA TYR A 258 8.68 16.19 -10.75
C TYR A 258 9.35 17.00 -9.64
N PRO A 259 10.69 17.03 -9.51
CA PRO A 259 11.35 17.92 -8.54
C PRO A 259 11.02 19.40 -8.76
N LEU A 260 10.92 19.82 -10.03
CA LEU A 260 10.57 21.20 -10.39
C LEU A 260 9.11 21.53 -10.04
N ILE A 261 8.18 20.62 -10.36
CA ILE A 261 6.76 20.78 -9.99
C ILE A 261 6.60 20.89 -8.47
N ARG A 262 7.33 20.08 -7.71
CA ARG A 262 7.28 20.10 -6.25
C ARG A 262 7.85 21.40 -5.67
N PHE A 263 8.94 21.89 -6.23
CA PHE A 263 9.55 23.17 -5.87
C PHE A 263 8.58 24.33 -6.15
N LEU A 264 8.00 24.38 -7.37
CA LEU A 264 7.02 25.39 -7.75
C LEU A 264 5.76 25.33 -6.88
N ASN A 265 5.25 24.13 -6.59
CA ASN A 265 4.10 23.95 -5.70
C ASN A 265 4.40 24.42 -4.27
N GLY A 266 5.62 24.22 -3.79
CA GLY A 266 6.08 24.75 -2.49
C GLY A 266 6.09 26.26 -2.46
N ILE A 267 6.59 26.92 -3.50
CA ILE A 267 6.59 28.40 -3.64
C ILE A 267 5.15 28.92 -3.72
N ILE A 268 4.35 28.38 -4.63
CA ILE A 268 2.96 28.82 -4.83
C ILE A 268 2.15 28.64 -3.55
N SER A 269 2.28 27.48 -2.87
CA SER A 269 1.59 27.22 -1.61
C SER A 269 2.02 28.19 -0.49
N ASN A 270 3.29 28.58 -0.43
CA ASN A 270 3.76 29.58 0.53
C ASN A 270 3.25 30.98 0.23
N ILE A 271 3.22 31.38 -1.06
CA ILE A 271 2.64 32.65 -1.49
C ILE A 271 1.15 32.68 -1.14
N TRP A 272 0.43 31.62 -1.48
CA TRP A 272 -1.02 31.52 -1.22
C TRP A 272 -1.37 31.61 0.26
N LYS A 273 -0.58 30.96 1.14
CA LYS A 273 -0.74 31.06 2.60
C LYS A 273 -0.48 32.44 3.21
N ARG A 274 0.21 33.31 2.47
CA ARG A 274 0.47 34.71 2.91
C ARG A 274 -0.59 35.70 2.42
N ILE A 275 -1.37 35.31 1.44
CA ILE A 275 -2.43 36.15 0.86
C ILE A 275 -3.78 35.89 1.55
N TYR A 276 -3.96 34.68 2.06
CA TYR A 276 -5.10 34.23 2.85
C TYR A 276 -4.68 33.79 4.25
#